data_fd58b63c9bcbc5966153ecc2573b05fa
#
_entry.id   fd58b63c9bcbc5966153ecc2573b05fa
#
_cell.length_a   1.000
_cell.length_b   1.000
_cell.length_c   1.000
_cell.angle_alpha   90.00
_cell.angle_beta   90.00
_cell.angle_gamma   90.00
#
_symmetry.space_group_name_H-M   'P 1'
#
loop_
_entity.id
_entity.type
_entity.pdbx_description
1 polymer ?
#
loop_
_entity_poly.entity_id
_entity_poly.type
_entity_poly.pdbx_seq_one_letter_code
_entity_poly.pdbx_strand_id
1 'polypeptide(L)'
;RRARPGLRLGPVIIGTALLAAVGGGLAGSYLEARATAPGTDPGYSLPAVPPAVTDRPANSVAGIAARVLPSVVMIRVDGTQGTGSGFVIRGGYIVTDNHVVTLDGTARSTRLQVVLSDGQTMPARLIGRDTYSDIAIIKPVGAPRLPVLPLGNSGSVAVGDPVIAFGSPLGLAGTVTSGIVSALDRPVQPGAGNGPAAPQVFLDAIQTDAPINPGNSGGPLVNRQGQVIGVNAAFDTLGGSMITGQGGSIGLGFAIPVSEAARVAAELVRTGHATHAVIGAALNLRYGGPGAQIAAAPAGRGTARARLPVTPGGPAARAGLRAGDVIVSFAGQPVTSAQTLLDAVRTQAPGARVPVTYLSGGQARQGVLRLGSSGS
;
A
#
# COMPACT_ATOMS: atom_id res chain seq x y z
N ARG A 1 109.44 -24.21 26.79
CA ARG A 1 108.75 -23.40 25.74
C ARG A 1 107.29 -23.52 25.98
N ARG A 2 106.71 -22.43 26.50
CA ARG A 2 105.27 -22.34 26.69
C ARG A 2 104.58 -21.93 25.38
N ALA A 3 103.62 -22.76 24.89
CA ALA A 3 102.74 -22.42 23.79
C ALA A 3 101.67 -21.40 24.26
N ARG A 4 101.52 -20.32 23.54
CA ARG A 4 100.44 -19.36 23.72
C ARG A 4 99.16 -19.90 23.07
N PRO A 5 98.03 -19.88 23.72
CA PRO A 5 96.77 -20.27 23.08
C PRO A 5 96.33 -19.20 22.07
N GLY A 6 96.24 -19.56 20.79
CA GLY A 6 95.72 -18.66 19.75
C GLY A 6 94.21 -18.44 19.93
N LEU A 7 93.83 -17.16 20.07
CA LEU A 7 92.43 -16.76 20.15
C LEU A 7 91.72 -17.09 18.84
N ARG A 8 90.75 -18.04 18.90
CA ARG A 8 89.93 -18.43 17.74
C ARG A 8 88.91 -17.34 17.48
N LEU A 9 89.22 -16.36 16.67
CA LEU A 9 88.33 -15.21 16.30
C LEU A 9 87.20 -15.62 15.31
N GLY A 10 87.30 -16.78 14.67
CA GLY A 10 86.34 -17.19 13.64
C GLY A 10 84.88 -17.31 14.11
N PRO A 11 84.56 -17.99 15.20
CA PRO A 11 83.17 -18.15 15.63
C PRO A 11 82.52 -16.89 16.15
N VAL A 12 83.33 -15.93 16.68
CA VAL A 12 82.81 -14.66 17.15
C VAL A 12 82.40 -13.75 15.95
N ILE A 13 83.19 -13.72 14.90
CA ILE A 13 82.90 -12.93 13.68
C ILE A 13 81.66 -13.49 12.97
N ILE A 14 81.50 -14.81 12.90
CA ILE A 14 80.33 -15.43 12.30
C ILE A 14 79.05 -15.15 13.13
N GLY A 15 79.15 -15.21 14.45
CA GLY A 15 78.01 -14.92 15.34
C GLY A 15 77.58 -13.45 15.27
N THR A 16 78.50 -12.50 15.20
CA THR A 16 78.17 -11.08 15.06
C THR A 16 77.62 -10.76 13.67
N ALA A 17 78.11 -11.38 12.61
CA ALA A 17 77.54 -11.20 11.24
C ALA A 17 76.12 -11.76 11.13
N LEU A 18 75.84 -12.92 11.74
CA LEU A 18 74.47 -13.48 11.81
C LEU A 18 73.53 -12.59 12.62
N LEU A 19 73.93 -12.07 13.75
CA LEU A 19 73.12 -11.15 14.54
C LEU A 19 72.83 -9.83 13.82
N ALA A 20 73.82 -9.31 13.11
CA ALA A 20 73.65 -8.12 12.27
C ALA A 20 72.74 -8.34 11.10
N ALA A 21 72.81 -9.53 10.43
CA ALA A 21 71.93 -9.89 9.32
C ALA A 21 70.46 -10.10 9.78
N VAL A 22 70.22 -10.78 10.95
CA VAL A 22 68.91 -10.94 11.50
C VAL A 22 68.35 -9.61 12.02
N GLY A 23 69.14 -8.84 12.73
CA GLY A 23 68.72 -7.52 13.21
C GLY A 23 68.46 -6.51 12.08
N GLY A 24 69.30 -6.49 11.04
CA GLY A 24 69.10 -5.70 9.84
C GLY A 24 67.89 -6.15 9.00
N GLY A 25 67.66 -7.46 8.88
CA GLY A 25 66.49 -8.00 8.19
C GLY A 25 65.18 -7.65 8.91
N LEU A 26 65.13 -7.78 10.24
CA LEU A 26 63.96 -7.42 11.02
C LEU A 26 63.70 -5.90 11.03
N ALA A 27 64.73 -5.08 11.13
CA ALA A 27 64.62 -3.63 11.05
C ALA A 27 64.23 -3.17 9.63
N GLY A 28 64.77 -3.83 8.58
CA GLY A 28 64.43 -3.55 7.19
C GLY A 28 62.95 -3.91 6.90
N SER A 29 62.50 -5.09 7.30
CA SER A 29 61.11 -5.50 7.09
C SER A 29 60.12 -4.63 7.90
N TYR A 30 60.52 -4.18 9.10
CA TYR A 30 59.67 -3.28 9.86
C TYR A 30 59.58 -1.87 9.23
N LEU A 31 60.69 -1.37 8.66
CA LEU A 31 60.74 -0.09 7.95
C LEU A 31 59.95 -0.18 6.62
N GLU A 32 60.10 -1.29 5.91
CA GLU A 32 59.37 -1.55 4.66
C GLU A 32 57.85 -1.70 4.94
N ALA A 33 57.46 -2.43 5.99
CA ALA A 33 56.08 -2.55 6.42
C ALA A 33 55.48 -1.19 6.82
N ARG A 34 56.26 -0.30 7.38
CA ARG A 34 55.85 1.07 7.66
C ARG A 34 55.79 1.96 6.42
N ALA A 35 56.68 1.76 5.48
CA ALA A 35 56.70 2.52 4.22
C ALA A 35 55.65 2.08 3.24
N THR A 36 55.20 0.79 3.33
CA THR A 36 54.13 0.20 2.48
C THR A 36 52.80 0.12 3.20
N ALA A 37 52.69 0.56 4.45
CA ALA A 37 51.40 0.73 5.11
C ALA A 37 50.55 1.70 4.28
N PRO A 38 49.33 1.31 3.82
CA PRO A 38 48.48 2.19 3.04
C PRO A 38 48.33 3.49 3.77
N GLY A 39 48.72 4.59 3.10
CA GLY A 39 48.95 5.93 3.62
C GLY A 39 47.98 6.39 4.69
N THR A 40 48.32 6.14 5.92
CA THR A 40 47.70 6.85 7.03
C THR A 40 48.35 8.21 7.11
N ASP A 41 47.59 9.25 6.84
CA ASP A 41 48.01 10.63 7.07
C ASP A 41 47.56 11.06 8.47
N PRO A 42 48.44 11.11 9.45
CA PRO A 42 48.10 11.54 10.83
C PRO A 42 47.63 13.01 10.92
N GLY A 43 47.87 13.79 9.88
CA GLY A 43 47.43 15.17 9.74
C GLY A 43 46.12 15.35 9.01
N TYR A 44 45.55 14.23 8.45
CA TYR A 44 44.29 14.30 7.72
C TYR A 44 43.14 14.62 8.67
N SER A 45 42.49 15.73 8.43
CA SER A 45 41.22 16.08 9.08
C SER A 45 40.17 16.40 8.05
N LEU A 46 39.00 15.83 8.22
CA LEU A 46 37.83 16.20 7.42
C LEU A 46 37.42 17.64 7.74
N PRO A 47 36.93 18.41 6.76
CA PRO A 47 36.30 19.69 7.04
C PRO A 47 35.24 19.56 8.12
N ALA A 48 35.10 20.56 8.97
CA ALA A 48 34.04 20.58 9.97
C ALA A 48 32.67 20.42 9.30
N VAL A 49 31.88 19.47 9.78
CA VAL A 49 30.49 19.27 9.29
C VAL A 49 29.71 20.54 9.66
N PRO A 50 29.06 21.21 8.69
CA PRO A 50 28.21 22.35 8.98
C PRO A 50 27.17 22.02 10.04
N PRO A 51 26.73 22.98 10.87
CA PRO A 51 25.66 22.74 11.83
C PRO A 51 24.40 22.25 11.11
N ALA A 52 23.69 21.30 11.75
CA ALA A 52 22.48 20.72 11.18
C ALA A 52 21.43 21.81 10.92
N VAL A 53 20.85 21.81 9.71
CA VAL A 53 19.70 22.64 9.40
C VAL A 53 18.49 22.06 10.13
N THR A 54 18.07 22.71 11.21
CA THR A 54 16.94 22.26 12.06
C THR A 54 15.62 22.87 11.64
N ASP A 55 15.64 24.03 10.98
CA ASP A 55 14.45 24.70 10.49
C ASP A 55 14.01 24.11 9.13
N ARG A 56 12.80 23.54 9.10
CA ARG A 56 12.19 22.96 7.92
C ARG A 56 10.90 23.71 7.60
N PRO A 57 10.78 24.35 6.42
CA PRO A 57 9.54 25.03 6.04
C PRO A 57 8.33 24.10 6.18
N ALA A 58 7.25 24.60 6.75
CA ALA A 58 6.05 23.78 7.05
C ALA A 58 5.44 23.11 5.80
N ASN A 59 5.64 23.69 4.61
CA ASN A 59 5.19 23.18 3.32
C ASN A 59 6.22 22.31 2.59
N SER A 60 7.43 22.14 3.17
CA SER A 60 8.40 21.17 2.63
C SER A 60 7.97 19.74 2.94
N VAL A 61 8.45 18.76 2.14
CA VAL A 61 8.22 17.34 2.40
C VAL A 61 8.62 16.97 3.84
N ALA A 62 9.75 17.48 4.32
CA ALA A 62 10.23 17.25 5.68
C ALA A 62 9.32 17.89 6.75
N GLY A 63 8.80 19.10 6.51
CA GLY A 63 7.86 19.76 7.41
C GLY A 63 6.49 19.06 7.45
N ILE A 64 6.00 18.58 6.30
CA ILE A 64 4.77 17.78 6.21
C ILE A 64 4.99 16.44 6.94
N ALA A 65 6.13 15.77 6.70
CA ALA A 65 6.47 14.51 7.34
C ALA A 65 6.47 14.62 8.87
N ALA A 66 7.06 15.67 9.42
CA ALA A 66 7.09 15.90 10.87
C ALA A 66 5.67 16.01 11.47
N ARG A 67 4.69 16.54 10.73
CA ARG A 67 3.29 16.65 11.19
C ARG A 67 2.48 15.37 11.00
N VAL A 68 2.77 14.59 9.95
CA VAL A 68 1.98 13.41 9.56
C VAL A 68 2.45 12.14 10.28
N LEU A 69 3.76 11.92 10.38
CA LEU A 69 4.34 10.69 10.94
C LEU A 69 3.83 10.32 12.35
N PRO A 70 3.60 11.26 13.29
CA PRO A 70 3.08 10.90 14.61
C PRO A 70 1.69 10.26 14.59
N SER A 71 0.96 10.38 13.47
CA SER A 71 -0.37 9.81 13.24
C SER A 71 -0.33 8.52 12.43
N VAL A 72 0.84 8.10 11.93
CA VAL A 72 1.01 6.88 11.14
C VAL A 72 1.51 5.77 12.05
N VAL A 73 0.92 4.61 11.93
CA VAL A 73 1.27 3.44 12.74
C VAL A 73 1.63 2.25 11.86
N MET A 74 2.45 1.35 12.40
CA MET A 74 2.62 0.02 11.83
C MET A 74 1.58 -0.94 12.43
N ILE A 75 1.08 -1.84 11.61
CA ILE A 75 0.13 -2.88 12.01
C ILE A 75 0.83 -4.23 11.93
N ARG A 76 0.75 -4.99 13.02
CA ARG A 76 1.22 -6.38 13.13
C ARG A 76 0.05 -7.31 13.31
N VAL A 77 0.11 -8.45 12.63
CA VAL A 77 -0.87 -9.53 12.72
C VAL A 77 -0.18 -10.77 13.23
N ASP A 78 -0.72 -11.38 14.28
CA ASP A 78 -0.24 -12.67 14.88
C ASP A 78 1.28 -12.73 15.16
N GLY A 79 1.88 -11.60 15.58
CA GLY A 79 3.29 -11.53 15.95
C GLY A 79 4.26 -11.42 14.78
N THR A 80 3.78 -11.18 13.57
CA THR A 80 4.62 -10.92 12.39
C THR A 80 5.47 -9.66 12.56
N GLN A 81 6.53 -9.50 11.75
CA GLN A 81 7.41 -8.32 11.77
C GLN A 81 6.73 -7.02 11.32
N GLY A 82 5.46 -7.11 10.88
CA GLY A 82 4.63 -6.04 10.38
C GLY A 82 4.03 -6.45 9.04
N THR A 83 2.76 -6.18 8.85
CA THR A 83 2.03 -6.53 7.62
C THR A 83 1.69 -5.30 6.80
N GLY A 84 1.62 -4.12 7.42
CA GLY A 84 1.31 -2.86 6.76
C GLY A 84 1.25 -1.69 7.73
N SER A 85 0.65 -0.63 7.27
CA SER A 85 0.51 0.66 7.96
C SER A 85 -0.95 1.01 8.21
N GLY A 86 -1.16 2.04 8.99
CA GLY A 86 -2.44 2.69 9.18
C GLY A 86 -2.25 4.13 9.63
N PHE A 87 -3.33 4.88 9.67
CA PHE A 87 -3.31 6.25 10.18
C PHE A 87 -4.51 6.57 11.05
N VAL A 88 -4.30 7.46 12.00
CA VAL A 88 -5.28 7.81 13.03
C VAL A 88 -6.29 8.80 12.48
N ILE A 89 -7.57 8.48 12.67
CA ILE A 89 -8.71 9.35 12.40
C ILE A 89 -9.44 9.73 13.70
N ARG A 90 -10.44 10.59 13.58
CA ARG A 90 -11.24 11.06 14.72
C ARG A 90 -11.76 9.89 15.58
N GLY A 91 -11.71 10.06 16.90
CA GLY A 91 -12.14 9.05 17.87
C GLY A 91 -11.05 8.03 18.21
N GLY A 92 -9.82 8.21 17.73
CA GLY A 92 -8.70 7.28 17.94
C GLY A 92 -8.88 5.95 17.21
N TYR A 93 -9.68 5.94 16.15
CA TYR A 93 -9.73 4.83 15.20
C TYR A 93 -8.57 4.95 14.23
N ILE A 94 -8.17 3.81 13.67
CA ILE A 94 -7.12 3.72 12.67
C ILE A 94 -7.73 3.14 11.40
N VAL A 95 -7.54 3.85 10.30
CA VAL A 95 -7.83 3.35 8.95
C VAL A 95 -6.63 2.57 8.44
N THR A 96 -6.88 1.45 7.79
CA THR A 96 -5.91 0.61 7.11
C THR A 96 -6.59 -0.16 5.99
N ASP A 97 -5.83 -0.93 5.22
CA ASP A 97 -6.39 -1.83 4.22
C ASP A 97 -6.91 -3.13 4.87
N ASN A 98 -7.95 -3.70 4.29
CA ASN A 98 -8.49 -4.99 4.73
C ASN A 98 -7.45 -6.11 4.58
N HIS A 99 -6.68 -6.13 3.48
CA HIS A 99 -5.66 -7.16 3.28
C HIS A 99 -4.54 -7.09 4.33
N VAL A 100 -4.29 -5.92 4.94
CA VAL A 100 -3.31 -5.73 6.02
C VAL A 100 -3.74 -6.44 7.30
N VAL A 101 -5.03 -6.48 7.61
CA VAL A 101 -5.55 -7.09 8.84
C VAL A 101 -5.98 -8.55 8.66
N THR A 102 -5.88 -9.08 7.43
CA THR A 102 -6.23 -10.46 7.11
C THR A 102 -5.01 -11.20 6.57
N LEU A 103 -4.58 -12.25 7.27
CA LEU A 103 -3.64 -13.20 6.70
C LEU A 103 -4.43 -14.14 5.77
N ASP A 104 -4.02 -14.26 4.50
CA ASP A 104 -4.61 -15.14 3.47
C ASP A 104 -6.13 -14.99 3.27
N GLY A 105 -6.65 -13.78 3.48
CA GLY A 105 -8.08 -13.50 3.29
C GLY A 105 -9.01 -14.12 4.36
N THR A 106 -8.49 -14.83 5.34
CA THR A 106 -9.26 -15.46 6.40
C THR A 106 -9.08 -14.73 7.72
N ALA A 107 -10.04 -13.88 8.09
CA ALA A 107 -10.04 -13.12 9.35
C ALA A 107 -10.52 -13.96 10.53
N ARG A 108 -10.04 -15.17 10.71
CA ARG A 108 -10.38 -15.95 11.89
C ARG A 108 -9.34 -15.72 12.99
N SER A 109 -9.71 -14.93 14.01
CA SER A 109 -8.98 -14.84 15.29
C SER A 109 -7.54 -14.29 15.19
N THR A 110 -7.33 -13.21 14.43
CA THR A 110 -6.01 -12.56 14.35
C THR A 110 -5.77 -11.65 15.55
N ARG A 111 -4.62 -11.79 16.21
CA ARG A 111 -4.14 -10.83 17.20
C ARG A 111 -3.57 -9.61 16.46
N LEU A 112 -4.25 -8.49 16.57
CA LEU A 112 -3.78 -7.23 16.01
C LEU A 112 -2.99 -6.45 17.05
N GLN A 113 -1.87 -5.91 16.63
CA GLN A 113 -1.08 -4.97 17.39
C GLN A 113 -0.78 -3.75 16.51
N VAL A 114 -0.69 -2.60 17.14
CA VAL A 114 -0.19 -1.38 16.50
C VAL A 114 1.11 -0.96 17.17
N VAL A 115 2.06 -0.52 16.36
CA VAL A 115 3.30 0.10 16.82
C VAL A 115 3.25 1.57 16.44
N LEU A 116 3.35 2.43 17.44
CA LEU A 116 3.34 3.88 17.27
C LEU A 116 4.68 4.40 16.77
N SER A 117 4.72 5.65 16.36
CA SER A 117 5.94 6.33 15.88
C SER A 117 7.06 6.41 16.92
N ASP A 118 6.74 6.32 18.21
CA ASP A 118 7.71 6.27 19.32
C ASP A 118 8.18 4.84 19.65
N GLY A 119 7.73 3.82 18.89
CA GLY A 119 8.05 2.40 19.09
C GLY A 119 7.15 1.68 20.10
N GLN A 120 6.23 2.39 20.76
CA GLN A 120 5.31 1.77 21.72
C GLN A 120 4.38 0.80 20.98
N THR A 121 4.29 -0.43 21.49
CA THR A 121 3.44 -1.49 20.91
C THR A 121 2.23 -1.72 21.82
N MET A 122 1.04 -1.79 21.24
CA MET A 122 -0.20 -2.05 21.97
C MET A 122 -1.15 -2.95 21.20
N PRO A 123 -2.00 -3.73 21.88
CA PRO A 123 -3.03 -4.52 21.22
C PRO A 123 -4.06 -3.61 20.54
N ALA A 124 -4.64 -4.11 19.45
CA ALA A 124 -5.73 -3.45 18.76
C ALA A 124 -6.90 -4.41 18.52
N ARG A 125 -8.09 -3.87 18.37
CA ARG A 125 -9.31 -4.61 18.04
C ARG A 125 -9.76 -4.24 16.64
N LEU A 126 -10.15 -5.21 15.85
CA LEU A 126 -10.86 -5.00 14.60
C LEU A 126 -12.26 -4.48 14.92
N ILE A 127 -12.63 -3.34 14.38
CA ILE A 127 -13.96 -2.72 14.54
C ILE A 127 -14.87 -3.20 13.42
N GLY A 128 -14.36 -3.22 12.19
CA GLY A 128 -15.02 -3.71 11.02
C GLY A 128 -14.08 -3.69 9.83
N ARG A 129 -14.44 -4.41 8.80
CA ARG A 129 -13.67 -4.46 7.56
C ARG A 129 -14.60 -4.57 6.36
N ASP A 130 -14.15 -4.10 5.26
CA ASP A 130 -14.82 -4.19 3.98
C ASP A 130 -13.88 -4.75 2.91
N THR A 131 -14.19 -5.94 2.44
CA THR A 131 -13.40 -6.61 1.40
C THR A 131 -13.62 -6.00 0.02
N TYR A 132 -14.70 -5.23 -0.14
CA TYR A 132 -15.07 -4.65 -1.41
C TYR A 132 -14.27 -3.37 -1.71
N SER A 133 -14.07 -2.52 -0.71
CA SER A 133 -13.25 -1.31 -0.82
C SER A 133 -11.81 -1.50 -0.31
N ASP A 134 -11.48 -2.70 0.17
CA ASP A 134 -10.21 -3.03 0.81
C ASP A 134 -9.90 -2.12 2.02
N ILE A 135 -10.90 -1.66 2.76
CA ILE A 135 -10.75 -0.82 3.94
C ILE A 135 -11.05 -1.62 5.22
N ALA A 136 -10.26 -1.39 6.24
CA ALA A 136 -10.52 -1.88 7.59
C ALA A 136 -10.33 -0.77 8.62
N ILE A 137 -11.07 -0.89 9.73
CA ILE A 137 -10.98 -0.02 10.89
C ILE A 137 -10.57 -0.84 12.10
N ILE A 138 -9.49 -0.41 12.72
CA ILE A 138 -9.04 -0.98 14.00
C ILE A 138 -9.00 0.09 15.07
N LYS A 139 -9.02 -0.33 16.33
CA LYS A 139 -8.92 0.56 17.48
C LYS A 139 -7.88 0.03 18.48
N PRO A 140 -6.85 0.81 18.79
CA PRO A 140 -5.88 0.44 19.83
C PRO A 140 -6.56 0.39 21.19
N VAL A 141 -6.11 -0.54 22.05
CA VAL A 141 -6.61 -0.70 23.42
C VAL A 141 -5.64 -0.03 24.37
N GLY A 142 -6.14 0.93 25.16
CA GLY A 142 -5.29 1.64 26.12
C GLY A 142 -4.35 2.69 25.50
N ALA A 143 -4.57 3.07 24.25
CA ALA A 143 -3.74 4.05 23.58
C ALA A 143 -3.83 5.44 24.25
N PRO A 144 -2.68 6.18 24.29
CA PRO A 144 -2.71 7.61 24.59
C PRO A 144 -3.51 8.37 23.52
N ARG A 145 -3.73 9.66 23.75
CA ARG A 145 -4.40 10.51 22.74
C ARG A 145 -3.44 10.68 21.54
N LEU A 146 -3.74 9.98 20.45
CA LEU A 146 -2.94 10.04 19.22
C LEU A 146 -3.35 11.26 18.37
N PRO A 147 -2.41 11.90 17.67
CA PRO A 147 -2.72 12.95 16.71
C PRO A 147 -3.62 12.38 15.59
N VAL A 148 -4.57 13.19 15.14
CA VAL A 148 -5.55 12.83 14.10
C VAL A 148 -5.17 13.51 12.80
N LEU A 149 -5.12 12.76 11.69
CA LEU A 149 -4.91 13.35 10.37
C LEU A 149 -6.20 13.99 9.84
N PRO A 150 -6.10 15.19 9.28
CA PRO A 150 -7.20 15.78 8.54
C PRO A 150 -7.41 15.02 7.23
N LEU A 151 -8.68 14.72 6.90
CA LEU A 151 -9.06 14.18 5.61
C LEU A 151 -9.25 15.34 4.62
N GLY A 152 -8.72 15.17 3.42
CA GLY A 152 -8.90 16.08 2.31
C GLY A 152 -10.11 15.71 1.46
N ASN A 153 -10.12 16.19 0.22
CA ASN A 153 -11.15 15.88 -0.77
C ASN A 153 -10.51 15.25 -2.00
N SER A 154 -10.67 13.93 -2.17
CA SER A 154 -10.14 13.22 -3.35
C SER A 154 -10.83 13.62 -4.66
N GLY A 155 -12.06 14.15 -4.61
CA GLY A 155 -12.77 14.64 -5.80
C GLY A 155 -12.22 15.95 -6.37
N SER A 156 -11.32 16.64 -5.65
CA SER A 156 -10.65 17.86 -6.12
C SER A 156 -9.20 17.63 -6.58
N VAL A 157 -8.74 16.38 -6.54
CA VAL A 157 -7.37 16.01 -6.94
C VAL A 157 -7.26 16.00 -8.45
N ALA A 158 -6.16 16.54 -8.97
CA ALA A 158 -5.87 16.58 -10.41
C ALA A 158 -4.56 15.84 -10.72
N VAL A 159 -4.45 15.35 -11.96
CA VAL A 159 -3.19 14.80 -12.49
C VAL A 159 -2.11 15.87 -12.45
N GLY A 160 -0.94 15.54 -11.90
CA GLY A 160 0.17 16.46 -11.67
C GLY A 160 0.22 17.04 -10.25
N ASP A 161 -0.82 16.86 -9.43
CA ASP A 161 -0.78 17.33 -8.04
C ASP A 161 0.33 16.61 -7.25
N PRO A 162 1.16 17.33 -6.50
CA PRO A 162 2.18 16.73 -5.65
C PRO A 162 1.56 15.95 -4.49
N VAL A 163 2.09 14.75 -4.26
CA VAL A 163 1.63 13.86 -3.19
C VAL A 163 2.80 13.29 -2.41
N ILE A 164 2.53 12.91 -1.17
CA ILE A 164 3.49 12.26 -0.29
C ILE A 164 2.81 11.02 0.29
N ALA A 165 3.41 9.87 0.09
CA ALA A 165 2.95 8.61 0.66
C ALA A 165 3.73 8.31 1.95
N PHE A 166 3.02 7.84 2.95
CA PHE A 166 3.55 7.48 4.25
C PHE A 166 3.29 6.02 4.56
N GLY A 167 4.22 5.41 5.26
CA GLY A 167 4.10 4.09 5.81
C GLY A 167 5.02 3.91 7.00
N SER A 168 4.88 2.80 7.70
CA SER A 168 5.73 2.40 8.82
C SER A 168 6.19 0.95 8.67
N PRO A 169 6.91 0.62 7.59
CA PRO A 169 7.39 -0.74 7.39
C PRO A 169 8.44 -1.11 8.44
N LEU A 170 8.42 -2.37 8.89
CA LEU A 170 9.46 -3.01 9.72
C LEU A 170 9.70 -2.34 11.09
N GLY A 171 8.78 -1.51 11.61
CA GLY A 171 8.95 -0.85 12.92
C GLY A 171 10.02 0.23 12.96
N LEU A 172 10.56 0.60 11.82
CA LEU A 172 11.42 1.76 11.68
C LEU A 172 10.54 3.01 11.54
N ALA A 173 10.92 4.07 12.23
CA ALA A 173 10.17 5.32 12.28
C ALA A 173 9.90 5.86 10.85
N GLY A 174 8.72 5.55 10.33
CA GLY A 174 8.07 6.13 9.18
C GLY A 174 8.87 6.19 7.87
N THR A 175 8.42 5.48 6.85
CA THR A 175 8.89 5.67 5.47
C THR A 175 8.07 6.78 4.83
N VAL A 176 8.74 7.66 4.11
CA VAL A 176 8.15 8.78 3.38
C VAL A 176 8.64 8.72 1.94
N THR A 177 7.72 8.67 1.00
CA THR A 177 8.02 8.78 -0.43
C THR A 177 7.20 9.91 -1.04
N SER A 178 7.69 10.54 -2.10
CA SER A 178 7.01 11.66 -2.73
C SER A 178 6.96 11.47 -4.24
N GLY A 179 5.90 12.00 -4.84
CA GLY A 179 5.65 11.97 -6.26
C GLY A 179 4.50 12.89 -6.63
N ILE A 180 3.81 12.54 -7.70
CA ILE A 180 2.63 13.25 -8.20
C ILE A 180 1.46 12.27 -8.39
N VAL A 181 0.28 12.79 -8.57
CA VAL A 181 -0.85 12.06 -9.14
C VAL A 181 -0.58 11.82 -10.61
N SER A 182 -0.40 10.56 -11.01
CA SER A 182 -0.10 10.18 -12.40
C SER A 182 -1.36 9.96 -13.23
N ALA A 183 -2.43 9.47 -12.60
CA ALA A 183 -3.75 9.28 -13.22
C ALA A 183 -4.83 9.17 -12.14
N LEU A 184 -6.07 9.33 -12.54
CA LEU A 184 -7.26 9.12 -11.72
C LEU A 184 -8.12 8.00 -12.31
N ASP A 185 -9.06 7.51 -11.52
CA ASP A 185 -10.07 6.51 -11.91
C ASP A 185 -9.45 5.25 -12.55
N ARG A 186 -8.34 4.76 -11.93
CA ARG A 186 -7.68 3.55 -12.40
C ARG A 186 -8.35 2.31 -11.82
N PRO A 187 -8.92 1.43 -12.66
CA PRO A 187 -9.48 0.18 -12.18
C PRO A 187 -8.36 -0.76 -11.71
N VAL A 188 -8.28 -1.00 -10.42
CA VAL A 188 -7.32 -1.94 -9.81
C VAL A 188 -8.03 -2.96 -8.95
N GLN A 189 -7.50 -4.18 -8.91
CA GLN A 189 -8.03 -5.24 -8.05
C GLN A 189 -7.34 -5.20 -6.69
N PRO A 190 -8.08 -5.01 -5.59
CA PRO A 190 -7.49 -5.16 -4.26
C PRO A 190 -7.21 -6.63 -3.98
N GLY A 191 -5.98 -6.90 -3.53
CA GLY A 191 -5.53 -8.18 -3.00
C GLY A 191 -5.83 -9.40 -3.88
N ALA A 192 -4.81 -10.00 -4.44
CA ALA A 192 -4.94 -11.24 -5.19
C ALA A 192 -5.40 -12.40 -4.27
N GLY A 193 -6.70 -12.52 -4.06
CA GLY A 193 -7.29 -13.79 -3.71
C GLY A 193 -7.18 -14.69 -4.95
N ASN A 194 -6.12 -15.48 -5.04
CA ASN A 194 -5.84 -16.41 -6.14
C ASN A 194 -6.85 -17.59 -6.19
N GLY A 195 -8.14 -17.29 -6.22
CA GLY A 195 -9.16 -18.32 -6.40
C GLY A 195 -10.15 -17.92 -7.49
N PRO A 196 -10.59 -18.86 -8.35
CA PRO A 196 -11.57 -18.59 -9.39
C PRO A 196 -12.95 -18.15 -8.85
N ALA A 197 -13.13 -18.08 -7.55
CA ALA A 197 -14.35 -17.66 -6.86
C ALA A 197 -14.22 -16.33 -6.10
N ALA A 198 -13.05 -15.66 -6.10
CA ALA A 198 -12.94 -14.34 -5.50
C ALA A 198 -13.75 -13.33 -6.31
N PRO A 199 -14.59 -12.48 -5.67
CA PRO A 199 -15.28 -11.43 -6.41
C PRO A 199 -14.23 -10.53 -7.05
N GLN A 200 -14.29 -10.34 -8.37
CA GLN A 200 -13.46 -9.39 -9.07
C GLN A 200 -13.95 -7.99 -8.69
N VAL A 201 -13.31 -7.43 -7.68
CA VAL A 201 -13.57 -6.07 -7.19
C VAL A 201 -12.51 -5.18 -7.82
N PHE A 202 -12.92 -4.14 -8.50
CA PHE A 202 -12.02 -3.13 -9.04
C PHE A 202 -12.27 -1.83 -8.28
N LEU A 203 -11.23 -1.15 -7.85
CA LEU A 203 -11.29 0.15 -7.20
C LEU A 203 -10.91 1.23 -8.21
N ASP A 204 -11.60 2.35 -8.17
CA ASP A 204 -11.21 3.56 -8.90
C ASP A 204 -10.06 4.24 -8.15
N ALA A 205 -8.85 3.75 -8.36
CA ALA A 205 -7.70 4.19 -7.60
C ALA A 205 -7.08 5.48 -8.16
N ILE A 206 -6.50 6.27 -7.26
CA ILE A 206 -5.54 7.31 -7.58
C ILE A 206 -4.23 6.62 -7.92
N GLN A 207 -3.70 6.83 -9.13
CA GLN A 207 -2.37 6.37 -9.51
C GLN A 207 -1.32 7.44 -9.18
N THR A 208 -0.20 7.03 -8.62
CA THR A 208 0.94 7.90 -8.30
C THR A 208 2.26 7.25 -8.69
N ASP A 209 3.27 8.07 -8.99
CA ASP A 209 4.66 7.63 -9.15
C ASP A 209 5.45 7.66 -7.84
N ALA A 210 4.84 8.18 -6.75
CA ALA A 210 5.41 8.00 -5.42
C ALA A 210 5.60 6.50 -5.12
N PRO A 211 6.80 6.04 -4.76
CA PRO A 211 7.04 4.62 -4.50
C PRO A 211 6.13 4.05 -3.40
N ILE A 212 5.21 3.17 -3.79
CA ILE A 212 4.38 2.36 -2.90
C ILE A 212 4.95 0.95 -2.92
N ASN A 213 5.36 0.46 -1.75
CA ASN A 213 5.97 -0.85 -1.55
C ASN A 213 5.25 -1.60 -0.42
N PRO A 214 5.41 -2.93 -0.29
CA PRO A 214 4.95 -3.67 0.87
C PRO A 214 5.38 -2.99 2.17
N GLY A 215 4.42 -2.74 3.06
CA GLY A 215 4.60 -1.96 4.28
C GLY A 215 4.02 -0.54 4.24
N ASN A 216 3.87 0.08 3.07
CA ASN A 216 3.12 1.35 2.95
C ASN A 216 1.61 1.14 2.85
N SER A 217 1.15 -0.07 2.49
CA SER A 217 -0.29 -0.42 2.40
C SER A 217 -1.01 -0.08 3.69
N GLY A 218 -2.17 0.58 3.57
CA GLY A 218 -2.98 1.09 4.68
C GLY A 218 -2.53 2.45 5.20
N GLY A 219 -1.34 2.92 4.84
CA GLY A 219 -0.84 4.24 5.20
C GLY A 219 -1.49 5.36 4.37
N PRO A 220 -1.36 6.63 4.78
CA PRO A 220 -1.98 7.74 4.08
C PRO A 220 -1.17 8.22 2.87
N LEU A 221 -1.86 8.55 1.77
CA LEU A 221 -1.40 9.42 0.71
C LEU A 221 -1.90 10.83 1.04
N VAL A 222 -1.00 11.80 1.15
CA VAL A 222 -1.39 13.17 1.53
C VAL A 222 -1.01 14.20 0.46
N ASN A 223 -1.76 15.31 0.45
CA ASN A 223 -1.46 16.49 -0.36
C ASN A 223 -0.41 17.39 0.35
N ARG A 224 -0.05 18.51 -0.28
CA ARG A 224 0.90 19.50 0.26
C ARG A 224 0.46 20.15 1.58
N GLN A 225 -0.80 20.10 1.92
CA GLN A 225 -1.33 20.58 3.19
C GLN A 225 -1.23 19.54 4.32
N GLY A 226 -0.83 18.30 4.00
CA GLY A 226 -0.80 17.18 4.93
C GLY A 226 -2.18 16.58 5.17
N GLN A 227 -3.13 16.83 4.29
CA GLN A 227 -4.47 16.23 4.33
C GLN A 227 -4.46 14.89 3.57
N VAL A 228 -5.09 13.88 4.12
CA VAL A 228 -5.20 12.56 3.48
C VAL A 228 -6.12 12.67 2.26
N ILE A 229 -5.62 12.30 1.09
CA ILE A 229 -6.38 12.23 -0.18
C ILE A 229 -6.59 10.79 -0.63
N GLY A 230 -5.87 9.82 -0.05
CA GLY A 230 -6.05 8.41 -0.35
C GLY A 230 -5.42 7.50 0.72
N VAL A 231 -5.74 6.22 0.63
CA VAL A 231 -5.13 5.13 1.42
C VAL A 231 -4.21 4.35 0.48
N ASN A 232 -2.92 4.29 0.79
CA ASN A 232 -1.93 3.59 -0.05
C ASN A 232 -2.26 2.10 -0.11
N ALA A 233 -2.31 1.53 -1.29
CA ALA A 233 -2.52 0.11 -1.47
C ALA A 233 -1.49 -0.44 -2.47
N ALA A 234 -0.66 -1.37 -1.99
CA ALA A 234 0.24 -2.11 -2.86
C ALA A 234 -0.57 -3.24 -3.51
N PHE A 235 -0.98 -3.03 -4.75
CA PHE A 235 -1.67 -4.04 -5.54
C PHE A 235 -0.66 -4.80 -6.41
N ASP A 236 -0.90 -6.09 -6.62
CA ASP A 236 -0.23 -6.85 -7.67
C ASP A 236 -0.73 -6.36 -9.03
N THR A 237 -0.02 -5.40 -9.59
CA THR A 237 -0.33 -4.86 -10.92
C THR A 237 0.16 -5.81 -12.00
N LEU A 238 -0.73 -6.08 -12.97
CA LEU A 238 -0.46 -6.82 -14.21
C LEU A 238 -0.30 -8.34 -14.08
N GLY A 239 -1.42 -9.03 -13.89
CA GLY A 239 -1.56 -10.41 -14.36
C GLY A 239 -0.80 -11.49 -13.60
N GLY A 240 -0.77 -11.42 -12.26
CA GLY A 240 -0.43 -12.59 -11.45
C GLY A 240 1.04 -13.04 -11.51
N SER A 241 1.94 -12.17 -11.89
CA SER A 241 3.37 -12.42 -11.71
C SER A 241 3.90 -11.42 -10.70
N MET A 242 3.98 -11.83 -9.45
CA MET A 242 5.07 -11.38 -8.63
C MET A 242 6.31 -11.57 -9.49
N ILE A 243 6.89 -10.49 -9.98
CA ILE A 243 8.27 -10.56 -10.46
C ILE A 243 9.04 -11.01 -9.24
N THR A 244 9.31 -12.30 -9.24
CA THR A 244 9.91 -13.07 -8.17
C THR A 244 11.06 -12.31 -7.53
N GLY A 245 10.83 -11.86 -6.30
CA GLY A 245 11.88 -11.86 -5.30
C GLY A 245 12.78 -10.66 -5.18
N GLN A 246 12.68 -9.56 -5.93
CA GLN A 246 13.54 -8.36 -5.71
C GLN A 246 13.05 -7.11 -6.46
N GLY A 247 11.76 -6.80 -6.47
CA GLY A 247 11.23 -5.63 -7.17
C GLY A 247 10.67 -4.58 -6.20
N GLY A 248 11.37 -3.46 -6.06
CA GLY A 248 10.78 -2.23 -5.54
C GLY A 248 9.76 -1.64 -6.53
N SER A 249 9.04 -0.60 -6.12
CA SER A 249 8.09 0.12 -6.97
C SER A 249 8.70 0.50 -8.32
N ILE A 250 8.02 0.16 -9.40
CA ILE A 250 8.39 0.54 -10.77
C ILE A 250 7.81 1.91 -11.19
N GLY A 251 7.41 2.76 -10.23
CA GLY A 251 6.75 4.04 -10.50
C GLY A 251 5.24 3.91 -10.74
N LEU A 252 4.64 2.78 -10.38
CA LEU A 252 3.20 2.55 -10.41
C LEU A 252 2.73 2.25 -8.99
N GLY A 253 2.28 3.27 -8.29
CA GLY A 253 1.63 3.18 -6.99
C GLY A 253 0.14 3.49 -7.12
N PHE A 254 -0.66 2.95 -6.21
CA PHE A 254 -2.10 3.18 -6.18
C PHE A 254 -2.56 3.55 -4.78
N ALA A 255 -3.62 4.33 -4.70
CA ALA A 255 -4.27 4.66 -3.44
C ALA A 255 -5.78 4.69 -3.61
N ILE A 256 -6.49 4.17 -2.61
CA ILE A 256 -7.94 4.21 -2.52
C ILE A 256 -8.35 5.65 -2.21
N PRO A 257 -9.24 6.29 -2.99
CA PRO A 257 -9.65 7.66 -2.73
C PRO A 257 -10.21 7.87 -1.32
N VAL A 258 -9.81 8.97 -0.67
CA VAL A 258 -10.23 9.24 0.72
C VAL A 258 -11.74 9.43 0.87
N SER A 259 -12.44 9.90 -0.16
CA SER A 259 -13.91 10.02 -0.14
C SER A 259 -14.58 8.66 0.07
N GLU A 260 -14.11 7.62 -0.62
CA GLU A 260 -14.58 6.25 -0.45
C GLU A 260 -14.16 5.69 0.90
N ALA A 261 -12.88 5.82 1.25
CA ALA A 261 -12.35 5.34 2.54
C ALA A 261 -13.08 5.97 3.73
N ALA A 262 -13.39 7.28 3.68
CA ALA A 262 -14.10 7.98 4.75
C ALA A 262 -15.55 7.53 4.87
N ARG A 263 -16.26 7.31 3.75
CA ARG A 263 -17.62 6.78 3.74
C ARG A 263 -17.68 5.40 4.38
N VAL A 264 -16.83 4.49 3.92
CA VAL A 264 -16.73 3.12 4.44
C VAL A 264 -16.31 3.12 5.91
N ALA A 265 -15.29 3.91 6.28
CA ALA A 265 -14.83 4.03 7.67
C ALA A 265 -15.96 4.48 8.61
N ALA A 266 -16.75 5.47 8.18
CA ALA A 266 -17.89 5.96 8.98
C ALA A 266 -18.96 4.89 9.19
N GLU A 267 -19.23 4.04 8.19
CA GLU A 267 -20.16 2.92 8.30
C GLU A 267 -19.60 1.83 9.21
N LEU A 268 -18.34 1.42 9.00
CA LEU A 268 -17.67 0.41 9.82
C LEU A 268 -17.62 0.82 11.31
N VAL A 269 -17.33 2.09 11.62
CA VAL A 269 -17.32 2.58 13.00
C VAL A 269 -18.70 2.54 13.64
N ARG A 270 -19.77 2.84 12.87
CA ARG A 270 -21.15 2.90 13.40
C ARG A 270 -21.83 1.54 13.52
N THR A 271 -21.58 0.64 12.57
CA THR A 271 -22.36 -0.59 12.40
C THR A 271 -21.52 -1.87 12.38
N GLY A 272 -20.20 -1.75 12.24
CA GLY A 272 -19.29 -2.89 12.00
C GLY A 272 -19.30 -3.41 10.57
N HIS A 273 -20.16 -2.90 9.69
CA HIS A 273 -20.35 -3.34 8.31
C HIS A 273 -20.42 -2.15 7.36
N ALA A 274 -19.93 -2.33 6.13
CA ALA A 274 -20.09 -1.35 5.06
C ALA A 274 -21.18 -1.79 4.08
N THR A 275 -21.74 -0.82 3.39
CA THR A 275 -22.76 -1.07 2.37
C THR A 275 -22.33 -0.49 1.04
N HIS A 276 -22.66 -1.22 -0.05
CA HIS A 276 -22.31 -0.82 -1.41
C HIS A 276 -23.54 -0.77 -2.29
N ALA A 277 -23.53 0.17 -3.22
CA ALA A 277 -24.58 0.26 -4.21
C ALA A 277 -24.52 -0.95 -5.17
N VAL A 278 -25.66 -1.53 -5.46
CA VAL A 278 -25.78 -2.65 -6.39
C VAL A 278 -26.93 -2.45 -7.36
N ILE A 279 -26.73 -2.90 -8.60
CA ILE A 279 -27.80 -2.92 -9.61
C ILE A 279 -28.71 -4.15 -9.50
N GLY A 280 -28.29 -5.19 -8.79
CA GLY A 280 -29.06 -6.43 -8.64
C GLY A 280 -29.13 -7.25 -9.94
N ALA A 281 -28.07 -7.19 -10.75
CA ALA A 281 -27.90 -7.99 -11.96
C ALA A 281 -26.48 -8.51 -12.07
N ALA A 282 -26.32 -9.71 -12.62
CA ALA A 282 -25.02 -10.26 -12.99
C ALA A 282 -24.61 -9.75 -14.37
N LEU A 283 -23.38 -9.35 -14.54
CA LEU A 283 -22.84 -8.86 -15.81
C LEU A 283 -22.08 -9.96 -16.54
N ASN A 284 -22.15 -9.95 -17.87
CA ASN A 284 -21.32 -10.78 -18.75
C ASN A 284 -19.96 -10.09 -18.98
N LEU A 285 -18.96 -10.46 -18.19
CA LEU A 285 -17.61 -9.89 -18.29
C LEU A 285 -16.87 -10.26 -19.59
N ARG A 286 -17.39 -11.23 -20.37
CA ARG A 286 -16.83 -11.63 -21.67
C ARG A 286 -17.51 -10.97 -22.85
N TYR A 287 -18.48 -10.07 -22.61
CA TYR A 287 -19.16 -9.36 -23.67
C TYR A 287 -18.18 -8.38 -24.36
N GLY A 288 -17.91 -8.62 -25.65
CA GLY A 288 -16.98 -7.81 -26.44
C GLY A 288 -17.63 -6.66 -27.21
N GLY A 289 -18.95 -6.45 -27.07
CA GLY A 289 -19.66 -5.34 -27.70
C GLY A 289 -19.64 -4.07 -26.84
N PRO A 290 -20.09 -2.93 -27.39
CA PRO A 290 -20.19 -1.68 -26.65
C PRO A 290 -21.26 -1.76 -25.56
N GLY A 291 -20.91 -1.36 -24.33
CA GLY A 291 -21.78 -1.35 -23.17
C GLY A 291 -21.57 -2.54 -22.22
N ALA A 292 -22.40 -2.60 -21.18
CA ALA A 292 -22.37 -3.64 -20.15
C ALA A 292 -23.57 -4.58 -20.34
N GLN A 293 -23.32 -5.80 -20.80
CA GLN A 293 -24.39 -6.79 -20.99
C GLN A 293 -24.76 -7.46 -19.67
N ILE A 294 -26.04 -7.52 -19.35
CA ILE A 294 -26.57 -8.40 -18.30
C ILE A 294 -26.42 -9.85 -18.76
N ALA A 295 -25.86 -10.70 -17.89
CA ALA A 295 -25.60 -12.09 -18.20
C ALA A 295 -26.87 -12.77 -18.74
N ALA A 296 -26.71 -13.71 -19.68
CA ALA A 296 -27.79 -14.55 -20.12
C ALA A 296 -28.25 -15.52 -19.02
N ALA A 297 -29.49 -15.97 -19.07
CA ALA A 297 -29.92 -17.04 -18.18
C ALA A 297 -29.08 -18.29 -18.44
N PRO A 298 -28.60 -19.01 -17.39
CA PRO A 298 -27.83 -20.22 -17.60
C PRO A 298 -28.66 -21.24 -18.41
N ALA A 299 -28.07 -21.68 -19.51
CA ALA A 299 -28.65 -22.76 -20.31
C ALA A 299 -28.44 -24.08 -19.54
N GLY A 300 -29.46 -24.58 -18.85
CA GLY A 300 -29.43 -25.89 -18.19
C GLY A 300 -30.18 -25.92 -16.86
N ARG A 301 -31.01 -26.93 -16.70
CA ARG A 301 -31.68 -27.30 -15.44
C ARG A 301 -30.68 -28.06 -14.55
N GLY A 302 -29.75 -27.35 -13.94
CA GLY A 302 -28.75 -28.02 -13.08
C GLY A 302 -28.19 -27.15 -12.01
N THR A 303 -28.49 -27.50 -10.78
CA THR A 303 -28.01 -27.03 -9.48
C THR A 303 -28.62 -25.73 -8.92
N ALA A 304 -29.25 -25.90 -7.78
CA ALA A 304 -30.06 -24.95 -7.03
C ALA A 304 -29.34 -23.68 -6.48
N ARG A 305 -28.23 -23.24 -7.09
CA ARG A 305 -27.48 -22.03 -6.76
C ARG A 305 -26.99 -21.22 -7.96
N ALA A 306 -27.50 -21.47 -9.18
CA ALA A 306 -27.24 -20.56 -10.29
C ALA A 306 -27.84 -19.19 -9.95
N ARG A 307 -27.00 -18.18 -9.72
CA ARG A 307 -27.44 -16.78 -9.51
C ARG A 307 -28.25 -16.38 -10.73
N LEU A 308 -29.52 -16.01 -10.54
CA LEU A 308 -30.33 -15.46 -11.60
C LEU A 308 -29.66 -14.24 -12.21
N PRO A 309 -29.66 -14.06 -13.53
CA PRO A 309 -29.02 -12.90 -14.20
C PRO A 309 -29.54 -11.57 -13.68
N VAL A 310 -30.79 -11.52 -13.28
CA VAL A 310 -31.43 -10.37 -12.64
C VAL A 310 -32.09 -10.86 -11.36
N THR A 311 -31.78 -10.24 -10.24
CA THR A 311 -32.35 -10.56 -8.93
C THR A 311 -33.85 -10.22 -8.95
N PRO A 312 -34.76 -11.18 -8.68
CA PRO A 312 -36.19 -10.94 -8.64
C PRO A 312 -36.54 -9.85 -7.62
N GLY A 313 -37.33 -8.84 -8.03
CA GLY A 313 -37.66 -7.70 -7.17
C GLY A 313 -36.46 -6.79 -6.83
N GLY A 314 -35.28 -7.05 -7.39
CA GLY A 314 -34.11 -6.23 -7.25
C GLY A 314 -34.17 -4.93 -8.07
N PRO A 315 -33.17 -4.06 -7.93
CA PRO A 315 -33.09 -2.79 -8.65
C PRO A 315 -33.28 -2.90 -10.16
N ALA A 316 -32.50 -3.77 -10.82
CA ALA A 316 -32.57 -3.99 -12.27
C ALA A 316 -33.95 -4.51 -12.71
N ALA A 317 -34.51 -5.48 -11.96
CA ALA A 317 -35.86 -6.01 -12.26
C ALA A 317 -36.92 -4.91 -12.17
N ARG A 318 -36.89 -4.07 -11.13
CA ARG A 318 -37.84 -2.96 -10.98
C ARG A 318 -37.68 -1.88 -12.05
N ALA A 319 -36.48 -1.71 -12.60
CA ALA A 319 -36.22 -0.81 -13.72
C ALA A 319 -36.55 -1.42 -15.10
N GLY A 320 -37.05 -2.68 -15.14
CA GLY A 320 -37.43 -3.36 -16.37
C GLY A 320 -36.29 -4.01 -17.14
N LEU A 321 -35.09 -4.04 -16.58
CA LEU A 321 -33.91 -4.70 -17.14
C LEU A 321 -34.04 -6.23 -17.09
N ARG A 322 -33.60 -6.91 -18.14
CA ARG A 322 -33.70 -8.35 -18.31
C ARG A 322 -32.36 -8.96 -18.69
N ALA A 323 -32.25 -10.26 -18.61
CA ALA A 323 -31.12 -11.01 -19.11
C ALA A 323 -30.89 -10.72 -20.62
N GLY A 324 -29.63 -10.45 -20.97
CA GLY A 324 -29.23 -10.11 -22.34
C GLY A 324 -29.32 -8.63 -22.70
N ASP A 325 -29.99 -7.78 -21.89
CA ASP A 325 -29.99 -6.32 -22.10
C ASP A 325 -28.57 -5.75 -21.95
N VAL A 326 -28.25 -4.69 -22.72
CA VAL A 326 -26.97 -4.05 -22.72
C VAL A 326 -27.11 -2.61 -22.22
N ILE A 327 -26.53 -2.30 -21.06
CA ILE A 327 -26.53 -0.94 -20.51
C ILE A 327 -25.46 -0.13 -21.25
N VAL A 328 -25.87 1.00 -21.85
CA VAL A 328 -24.99 1.87 -22.65
C VAL A 328 -24.79 3.26 -22.05
N SER A 329 -25.62 3.65 -21.06
CA SER A 329 -25.42 4.86 -20.28
C SER A 329 -25.92 4.66 -18.85
N PHE A 330 -25.20 5.20 -17.89
CA PHE A 330 -25.51 5.15 -16.46
C PHE A 330 -25.14 6.48 -15.80
N ALA A 331 -26.05 7.06 -15.02
CA ALA A 331 -25.85 8.38 -14.39
C ALA A 331 -25.48 9.50 -15.37
N GLY A 332 -25.96 9.41 -16.62
CA GLY A 332 -25.62 10.37 -17.66
C GLY A 332 -24.25 10.14 -18.34
N GLN A 333 -23.47 9.19 -17.89
CA GLN A 333 -22.17 8.85 -18.46
C GLN A 333 -22.27 7.66 -19.43
N PRO A 334 -21.47 7.64 -20.51
CA PRO A 334 -21.40 6.48 -21.40
C PRO A 334 -20.86 5.25 -20.68
N VAL A 335 -21.47 4.10 -20.90
CA VAL A 335 -20.98 2.80 -20.45
C VAL A 335 -20.42 2.07 -21.67
N THR A 336 -19.11 1.81 -21.66
CA THR A 336 -18.40 1.16 -22.77
C THR A 336 -18.12 -0.32 -22.49
N SER A 337 -18.16 -0.74 -21.24
CA SER A 337 -17.89 -2.12 -20.81
C SER A 337 -18.58 -2.43 -19.49
N ALA A 338 -18.59 -3.71 -19.11
CA ALA A 338 -19.05 -4.14 -17.80
C ALA A 338 -18.23 -3.46 -16.67
N GLN A 339 -16.94 -3.25 -16.89
CA GLN A 339 -16.07 -2.59 -15.93
C GLN A 339 -16.49 -1.12 -15.72
N THR A 340 -16.67 -0.36 -16.80
CA THR A 340 -17.13 1.04 -16.72
C THR A 340 -18.45 1.17 -15.93
N LEU A 341 -19.37 0.21 -16.10
CA LEU A 341 -20.62 0.20 -15.34
C LEU A 341 -20.38 -0.08 -13.85
N LEU A 342 -19.54 -1.07 -13.51
CA LEU A 342 -19.23 -1.39 -12.13
C LEU A 342 -18.59 -0.17 -11.41
N ASP A 343 -17.69 0.51 -12.06
CA ASP A 343 -17.02 1.70 -11.53
C ASP A 343 -18.06 2.82 -11.30
N ALA A 344 -18.91 3.08 -12.30
CA ALA A 344 -19.96 4.08 -12.17
C ALA A 344 -20.99 3.77 -11.06
N VAL A 345 -21.32 2.49 -10.82
CA VAL A 345 -22.20 2.07 -9.73
C VAL A 345 -21.57 2.30 -8.36
N ARG A 346 -20.26 2.08 -8.23
CA ARG A 346 -19.52 2.24 -6.97
C ARG A 346 -19.49 3.67 -6.46
N THR A 347 -19.43 4.64 -7.37
CA THR A 347 -19.45 6.06 -6.99
C THR A 347 -20.82 6.50 -6.43
N GLN A 348 -21.85 5.65 -6.56
CA GLN A 348 -23.20 5.98 -6.11
C GLN A 348 -23.45 5.51 -4.67
N ALA A 349 -24.32 6.23 -3.96
CA ALA A 349 -24.80 5.80 -2.68
C ALA A 349 -25.88 4.70 -2.83
N PRO A 350 -25.95 3.71 -1.93
CA PRO A 350 -27.11 2.81 -1.84
C PRO A 350 -28.42 3.59 -1.77
N GLY A 351 -29.44 3.16 -2.55
CA GLY A 351 -30.72 3.84 -2.62
C GLY A 351 -30.81 5.00 -3.62
N ALA A 352 -29.68 5.43 -4.20
CA ALA A 352 -29.65 6.49 -5.22
C ALA A 352 -30.54 6.13 -6.43
N ARG A 353 -31.17 7.15 -7.01
CA ARG A 353 -31.99 7.04 -8.23
C ARG A 353 -31.17 7.54 -9.41
N VAL A 354 -30.81 6.67 -10.33
CA VAL A 354 -29.88 6.95 -11.42
C VAL A 354 -30.56 6.70 -12.75
N PRO A 355 -30.50 7.64 -13.71
CA PRO A 355 -30.97 7.41 -15.06
C PRO A 355 -30.10 6.34 -15.73
N VAL A 356 -30.72 5.45 -16.47
CA VAL A 356 -30.06 4.39 -17.22
C VAL A 356 -30.63 4.31 -18.62
N THR A 357 -29.75 4.19 -19.64
CA THR A 357 -30.14 3.85 -21.00
C THR A 357 -29.59 2.46 -21.34
N TYR A 358 -30.44 1.63 -21.89
CA TYR A 358 -30.07 0.25 -22.23
C TYR A 358 -30.71 -0.22 -23.54
N LEU A 359 -30.08 -1.17 -24.18
CA LEU A 359 -30.59 -1.84 -25.38
C LEU A 359 -31.29 -3.15 -24.98
N SER A 360 -32.55 -3.28 -25.31
CA SER A 360 -33.36 -4.50 -25.11
C SER A 360 -33.82 -5.00 -26.45
N GLY A 361 -33.38 -6.19 -26.87
CA GLY A 361 -33.64 -6.69 -28.22
C GLY A 361 -33.15 -5.75 -29.33
N GLY A 362 -32.08 -5.01 -29.13
CA GLY A 362 -31.55 -4.04 -30.08
C GLY A 362 -32.22 -2.65 -30.06
N GLN A 363 -33.29 -2.46 -29.31
CA GLN A 363 -34.01 -1.19 -29.17
C GLN A 363 -33.53 -0.42 -27.92
N ALA A 364 -33.23 0.88 -28.08
CA ALA A 364 -32.86 1.76 -26.96
C ALA A 364 -34.07 2.02 -26.07
N ARG A 365 -33.88 1.88 -24.77
CA ARG A 365 -34.87 2.16 -23.73
C ARG A 365 -34.21 2.99 -22.64
N GLN A 366 -35.02 3.79 -21.96
CA GLN A 366 -34.60 4.58 -20.82
C GLN A 366 -35.36 4.17 -19.58
N GLY A 367 -34.71 4.22 -18.42
CA GLY A 367 -35.29 3.92 -17.13
C GLY A 367 -34.60 4.66 -16.01
N VAL A 368 -35.16 4.58 -14.81
CA VAL A 368 -34.54 5.03 -13.55
C VAL A 368 -34.25 3.83 -12.69
N LEU A 369 -33.01 3.60 -12.37
CA LEU A 369 -32.56 2.53 -11.54
C LEU A 369 -32.41 3.04 -10.10
N ARG A 370 -33.21 2.53 -9.16
CA ARG A 370 -33.01 2.78 -7.74
C ARG A 370 -32.05 1.72 -7.22
N LEU A 371 -30.81 2.13 -6.94
CA LEU A 371 -29.75 1.22 -6.51
C LEU A 371 -30.13 0.50 -5.21
N GLY A 372 -29.77 -0.76 -5.14
CA GLY A 372 -29.88 -1.55 -3.92
C GLY A 372 -28.69 -1.33 -3.00
N SER A 373 -28.69 -2.02 -1.88
CA SER A 373 -27.59 -2.10 -0.94
C SER A 373 -27.15 -3.55 -0.79
N SER A 374 -25.86 -3.83 -0.88
CA SER A 374 -25.28 -5.08 -0.40
C SER A 374 -24.42 -4.77 0.81
N GLY A 375 -24.55 -5.58 1.87
CA GLY A 375 -23.61 -5.53 3.00
C GLY A 375 -22.39 -6.38 2.71
N SER A 376 -21.24 -5.99 3.24
CA SER A 376 -20.00 -6.76 3.30
C SER A 376 -19.86 -7.48 4.63
#